data_53403cf94ea0d6ba16346cf586cdbd1f
#
_entry.id   53403cf94ea0d6ba16346cf586cdbd1f
#
_cell.length_a   1.000
_cell.length_b   1.000
_cell.length_c   1.000
_cell.angle_alpha   90.00
_cell.angle_beta   90.00
_cell.angle_gamma   90.00
#
_symmetry.space_group_name_H-M   'P 1'
#
loop_
_entity.id
_entity.type
_entity.pdbx_description
1 polymer ?
#
loop_
_entity_poly.entity_id
_entity_poly.type
_entity_poly.pdbx_seq_one_letter_code
_entity_poly.pdbx_strand_id
1 'polypeptide(L)'
;MSTNDRKLHRDAALTAGRPAPRIAARGGLAHVIRDDAEAIQIATDLALEFAVGAAQRDRERRLPLAEIDRFSQSGLWAITIXKEYGGAGVSAVTLAEVTAIISAADSSIGQIPQNHFYMVEALRLTGSEEQKQHYFRGVLQGDRLGNAFTEIGTKTPVDFKTHFAERDGKLYLNGQKFYATGSLFA
;
A
#
# COMPACT_ATOMS: atom_id res chain seq x y z
N MET A 1 24.49 -24.49 10.44
CA MET A 1 23.08 -24.03 10.50
C MET A 1 22.61 -24.07 11.95
N SER A 2 22.32 -22.93 12.52
CA SER A 2 21.93 -22.78 13.91
C SER A 2 20.51 -23.35 14.12
N THR A 3 20.25 -23.81 15.35
CA THR A 3 18.92 -24.28 15.77
C THR A 3 17.82 -23.21 15.57
N ASN A 4 18.20 -21.93 15.59
CA ASN A 4 17.30 -20.80 15.38
C ASN A 4 16.84 -20.70 13.92
N ASP A 5 17.72 -21.00 12.96
CA ASP A 5 17.39 -20.99 11.53
C ASP A 5 16.35 -22.05 11.17
N ARG A 6 16.43 -23.22 11.82
CA ARG A 6 15.47 -24.31 11.57
C ARG A 6 14.07 -23.99 12.11
N LYS A 7 13.98 -23.24 13.20
CA LYS A 7 12.70 -22.87 13.80
C LYS A 7 11.97 -21.84 12.95
N LEU A 8 12.70 -20.84 12.44
CA LEU A 8 12.13 -19.81 11.53
C LEU A 8 11.57 -20.42 10.24
N HIS A 9 12.27 -21.43 9.67
CA HIS A 9 11.79 -22.10 8.47
C HIS A 9 10.57 -23.01 8.74
N ARG A 10 10.45 -23.54 9.94
CA ARG A 10 9.33 -24.42 10.32
C ARG A 10 8.05 -23.63 10.55
N ASP A 11 8.19 -22.45 11.18
CA ASP A 11 7.05 -21.59 11.48
C ASP A 11 6.51 -20.92 10.20
N ALA A 12 7.37 -20.62 9.22
CA ALA A 12 6.98 -20.09 7.91
C ALA A 12 6.22 -21.14 7.08
N ALA A 13 6.56 -22.42 7.21
CA ALA A 13 5.88 -23.50 6.48
C ALA A 13 4.46 -23.76 7.02
N LEU A 14 4.23 -23.50 8.31
CA LEU A 14 2.92 -23.72 8.95
C LEU A 14 1.89 -22.63 8.62
N THR A 15 2.34 -21.48 8.12
CA THR A 15 1.44 -20.39 7.71
C THR A 15 1.15 -20.40 6.20
N ALA A 16 1.84 -21.25 5.43
CA ALA A 16 1.65 -21.37 3.99
C ALA A 16 0.40 -22.19 3.64
N GLY A 17 -0.77 -21.63 3.84
CA GLY A 17 -2.01 -22.33 3.51
C GLY A 17 -3.25 -21.68 4.07
N ARG A 18 -3.08 -20.70 4.94
CA ARG A 18 -4.21 -19.88 5.38
C ARG A 18 -4.34 -18.69 4.43
N PRO A 19 -5.48 -18.54 3.74
CA PRO A 19 -5.71 -17.28 3.04
C PRO A 19 -5.56 -16.15 4.07
N ALA A 20 -4.80 -15.14 3.72
CA ALA A 20 -4.72 -13.95 4.55
C ALA A 20 -6.15 -13.51 4.87
N PRO A 21 -6.44 -13.16 6.11
CA PRO A 21 -7.77 -12.66 6.41
C PRO A 21 -8.02 -11.46 5.50
N ARG A 22 -9.04 -11.54 4.69
CA ARG A 22 -9.54 -10.36 3.99
C ARG A 22 -9.95 -9.40 5.10
N ILE A 23 -9.14 -8.40 5.32
CA ILE A 23 -9.55 -7.28 6.14
C ILE A 23 -10.70 -6.65 5.36
N ALA A 24 -11.92 -6.97 5.78
CA ALA A 24 -13.09 -6.33 5.21
C ALA A 24 -12.88 -4.82 5.29
N ALA A 25 -13.10 -4.12 4.20
CA ALA A 25 -13.05 -2.67 4.17
C ALA A 25 -13.82 -2.16 5.39
N ARG A 26 -13.11 -1.61 6.35
CA ARG A 26 -13.71 -1.15 7.60
C ARG A 26 -14.46 0.16 7.34
N GLY A 27 -15.76 0.02 7.08
CA GLY A 27 -16.69 1.14 7.00
C GLY A 27 -16.82 1.74 5.59
N GLY A 28 -17.99 1.74 5.07
CA GLY A 28 -18.51 2.51 3.92
C GLY A 28 -17.66 2.57 2.64
N LEU A 29 -18.31 2.81 1.53
CA LEU A 29 -17.62 3.05 0.26
C LEU A 29 -16.72 4.29 0.39
N ALA A 30 -15.49 4.20 -0.10
CA ALA A 30 -14.58 5.35 -0.13
C ALA A 30 -15.17 6.45 -1.05
N HIS A 31 -14.87 7.70 -0.72
CA HIS A 31 -15.25 8.83 -1.57
C HIS A 31 -14.52 8.71 -2.92
N VAL A 32 -15.18 9.06 -4.01
CA VAL A 32 -14.55 9.08 -5.34
C VAL A 32 -14.23 10.53 -5.69
N ILE A 33 -12.95 10.86 -5.67
CA ILE A 33 -12.43 12.20 -6.01
C ILE A 33 -12.57 12.42 -7.52
N ARG A 34 -13.00 13.61 -7.93
CA ARG A 34 -13.36 13.96 -9.31
C ARG A 34 -12.22 14.60 -10.10
N ASP A 35 -11.36 15.37 -9.43
CA ASP A 35 -10.35 16.18 -10.11
C ASP A 35 -9.21 16.59 -9.17
N ASP A 36 -8.22 17.30 -9.76
CA ASP A 36 -7.02 17.77 -9.06
C ASP A 36 -7.37 18.72 -7.89
N ALA A 37 -8.31 19.63 -8.10
CA ALA A 37 -8.69 20.62 -7.07
C ALA A 37 -9.31 19.94 -5.85
N GLU A 38 -10.18 18.97 -6.06
CA GLU A 38 -10.79 18.21 -4.98
C GLU A 38 -9.76 17.36 -4.23
N ALA A 39 -8.81 16.75 -4.96
CA ALA A 39 -7.72 15.98 -4.33
C ALA A 39 -6.91 16.85 -3.38
N ILE A 40 -6.53 18.05 -3.82
CA ILE A 40 -5.76 19.02 -3.00
C ILE A 40 -6.59 19.46 -1.79
N GLN A 41 -7.88 19.76 -1.98
CA GLN A 41 -8.74 20.20 -0.87
C GLN A 41 -8.87 19.10 0.20
N ILE A 42 -9.14 17.85 -0.23
CA ILE A 42 -9.28 16.72 0.69
C ILE A 42 -7.96 16.45 1.42
N ALA A 43 -6.82 16.53 0.71
CA ALA A 43 -5.50 16.37 1.33
C ALA A 43 -5.26 17.46 2.39
N THR A 44 -5.67 18.69 2.11
CA THR A 44 -5.54 19.82 3.05
C THR A 44 -6.38 19.57 4.31
N ASP A 45 -7.63 19.13 4.14
CA ASP A 45 -8.51 18.84 5.27
C ASP A 45 -7.96 17.69 6.14
N LEU A 46 -7.50 16.61 5.49
CA LEU A 46 -6.87 15.49 6.21
C LEU A 46 -5.58 15.90 6.92
N ALA A 47 -4.79 16.76 6.29
CA ALA A 47 -3.55 17.25 6.91
C ALA A 47 -3.85 17.96 8.24
N LEU A 48 -4.91 18.78 8.29
CA LEU A 48 -5.34 19.44 9.52
C LEU A 48 -5.74 18.41 10.58
N GLU A 49 -6.47 17.35 10.19
CA GLU A 49 -6.83 16.25 11.11
C GLU A 49 -5.58 15.52 11.63
N PHE A 50 -4.66 15.16 10.72
CA PHE A 50 -3.47 14.35 11.05
C PHE A 50 -2.44 15.12 11.88
N ALA A 51 -2.31 16.42 11.69
CA ALA A 51 -1.40 17.27 12.48
C ALA A 51 -1.75 17.19 13.97
N VAL A 52 -3.04 17.04 14.28
CA VAL A 52 -3.47 16.85 15.67
C VAL A 52 -2.96 15.49 16.14
N GLY A 53 -2.10 15.49 17.14
CA GLY A 53 -1.54 14.28 17.72
C GLY A 53 -0.33 13.69 16.99
N ALA A 54 0.15 14.30 15.89
CA ALA A 54 1.31 13.77 15.16
C ALA A 54 2.54 13.58 16.07
N ALA A 55 2.89 14.60 16.84
CA ALA A 55 4.01 14.54 17.78
C ALA A 55 3.80 13.48 18.87
N GLN A 56 2.56 13.27 19.30
CA GLN A 56 2.26 12.23 20.29
C GLN A 56 2.40 10.84 19.68
N ARG A 57 1.87 10.62 18.45
CA ARG A 57 2.03 9.34 17.72
C ARG A 57 3.50 8.98 17.60
N ASP A 58 4.33 9.94 17.24
CA ASP A 58 5.77 9.74 17.07
C ASP A 58 6.43 9.34 18.39
N ARG A 59 6.19 10.07 19.47
CA ARG A 59 6.77 9.78 20.80
C ARG A 59 6.35 8.38 21.29
N GLU A 60 5.09 8.01 21.07
CA GLU A 60 4.53 6.73 21.52
C GLU A 60 4.84 5.57 20.55
N ARG A 61 5.40 5.86 19.39
CA ARG A 61 5.62 4.88 18.30
C ARG A 61 4.32 4.17 17.93
N ARG A 62 3.22 4.90 17.95
CA ARG A 62 1.88 4.36 17.71
C ARG A 62 1.62 4.28 16.22
N LEU A 63 1.16 3.12 15.74
CA LEU A 63 0.76 2.96 14.35
C LEU A 63 -0.48 3.83 14.06
N PRO A 64 -0.49 4.59 12.97
CA PRO A 64 -1.59 5.49 12.62
C PRO A 64 -2.75 4.74 11.94
N LEU A 65 -3.31 3.71 12.60
CA LEU A 65 -4.35 2.85 12.01
C LEU A 65 -5.61 3.64 11.67
N ALA A 66 -6.09 4.47 12.61
CA ALA A 66 -7.29 5.27 12.40
C ALA A 66 -7.09 6.31 11.29
N GLU A 67 -5.91 6.92 11.26
CA GLU A 67 -5.55 7.92 10.26
C GLU A 67 -5.47 7.29 8.86
N ILE A 68 -4.91 6.09 8.75
CA ILE A 68 -4.83 5.37 7.47
C ILE A 68 -6.23 4.91 7.02
N ASP A 69 -7.09 4.49 7.92
CA ASP A 69 -8.49 4.18 7.59
C ASP A 69 -9.22 5.46 7.11
N ARG A 70 -8.98 6.59 7.76
CA ARG A 70 -9.53 7.88 7.35
C ARG A 70 -9.02 8.29 5.96
N PHE A 71 -7.74 8.03 5.68
CA PHE A 71 -7.13 8.23 4.36
C PHE A 71 -7.84 7.36 3.31
N SER A 72 -8.13 6.08 3.62
CA SER A 72 -8.89 5.18 2.73
C SER A 72 -10.27 5.75 2.40
N GLN A 73 -11.00 6.19 3.43
CA GLN A 73 -12.36 6.73 3.27
C GLN A 73 -12.37 8.00 2.40
N SER A 74 -11.30 8.77 2.42
CA SER A 74 -11.21 10.05 1.69
C SER A 74 -11.12 9.88 0.17
N GLY A 75 -10.76 8.69 -0.32
CA GLY A 75 -10.57 8.43 -1.75
C GLY A 75 -9.18 8.77 -2.27
N LEU A 76 -8.30 9.29 -1.44
CA LEU A 76 -6.96 9.71 -1.90
C LEU A 76 -6.11 8.55 -2.45
N TRP A 77 -6.38 7.29 -2.04
CA TRP A 77 -5.67 6.14 -2.62
C TRP A 77 -5.91 5.99 -4.13
N ALA A 78 -7.06 6.46 -4.64
CA ALA A 78 -7.49 6.21 -6.02
C ALA A 78 -7.21 7.37 -6.98
N ILE A 79 -6.57 8.46 -6.52
CA ILE A 79 -6.47 9.71 -7.32
C ILE A 79 -5.70 9.54 -8.63
N THR A 80 -4.75 8.62 -8.71
CA THR A 80 -3.95 8.38 -9.94
C THR A 80 -4.61 7.38 -10.89
N ILE A 81 -5.72 6.74 -10.48
CA ILE A 81 -6.43 5.81 -11.36
C ILE A 81 -7.10 6.58 -12.50
N UNK A 82 -6.98 6.26 -13.60
CA UNK A 82 -7.41 6.86 -14.70
C UNK A 82 -8.86 6.93 -14.74
N LYS A 83 -9.40 7.89 -15.42
CA LYS A 83 -10.84 8.15 -15.48
C LYS A 83 -11.66 7.02 -16.08
N GLU A 84 -11.10 6.35 -17.05
CA GLU A 84 -11.74 5.21 -17.71
C GLU A 84 -12.03 4.05 -16.73
N TYR A 85 -11.34 3.99 -15.62
CA TYR A 85 -11.58 3.00 -14.56
C TYR A 85 -12.34 3.59 -13.37
N GLY A 86 -12.76 4.86 -13.46
CA GLY A 86 -13.55 5.53 -12.43
C GLY A 86 -12.78 6.39 -11.44
N GLY A 87 -11.48 6.55 -11.62
CA GLY A 87 -10.66 7.41 -10.77
C GLY A 87 -10.60 8.86 -11.27
N ALA A 88 -9.88 9.71 -10.53
CA ALA A 88 -9.71 11.12 -10.90
C ALA A 88 -8.70 11.33 -12.02
N GLY A 89 -7.71 10.44 -12.14
CA GLY A 89 -6.63 10.57 -13.11
C GLY A 89 -5.82 11.85 -12.93
N VAL A 90 -5.52 12.19 -11.67
CA VAL A 90 -4.80 13.43 -11.37
C VAL A 90 -3.39 13.41 -11.96
N SER A 91 -2.83 14.59 -12.17
CA SER A 91 -1.49 14.76 -12.70
C SER A 91 -0.42 14.36 -11.67
N ALA A 92 0.80 14.06 -12.13
CA ALA A 92 1.93 13.81 -11.25
C ALA A 92 2.25 15.02 -10.37
N VAL A 93 1.97 16.22 -10.84
CA VAL A 93 2.14 17.46 -10.07
C VAL A 93 1.18 17.46 -8.87
N THR A 94 -0.07 17.13 -9.11
CA THR A 94 -1.10 17.04 -8.05
C THR A 94 -0.75 15.94 -7.04
N LEU A 95 -0.30 14.78 -7.51
CA LEU A 95 0.15 13.70 -6.62
C LEU A 95 1.30 14.18 -5.72
N ALA A 96 2.26 14.89 -6.28
CA ALA A 96 3.39 15.45 -5.51
C ALA A 96 2.89 16.47 -4.47
N GLU A 97 1.95 17.32 -4.85
CA GLU A 97 1.37 18.33 -3.95
C GLU A 97 0.59 17.68 -2.80
N VAL A 98 -0.27 16.70 -3.10
CA VAL A 98 -1.00 15.91 -2.08
C VAL A 98 0.00 15.25 -1.12
N THR A 99 1.06 14.65 -1.65
CA THR A 99 2.11 14.00 -0.84
C THR A 99 2.79 15.03 0.08
N ALA A 100 3.12 16.20 -0.45
CA ALA A 100 3.77 17.28 0.32
C ALA A 100 2.85 17.77 1.45
N ILE A 101 1.56 17.98 1.16
CA ILE A 101 0.56 18.46 2.14
C ILE A 101 0.45 17.47 3.31
N ILE A 102 0.26 16.19 3.01
CA ILE A 102 0.11 15.15 4.05
C ILE A 102 1.42 14.99 4.84
N SER A 103 2.58 14.98 4.14
CA SER A 103 3.89 14.79 4.79
C SER A 103 4.26 15.95 5.71
N ALA A 104 3.83 17.17 5.39
CA ALA A 104 4.06 18.34 6.24
C ALA A 104 3.28 18.23 7.56
N ALA A 105 2.12 17.56 7.54
CA ALA A 105 1.29 17.37 8.74
C ALA A 105 1.80 16.19 9.59
N ASP A 106 2.12 15.08 8.96
CA ASP A 106 2.65 13.87 9.61
C ASP A 106 3.48 13.09 8.57
N SER A 107 4.80 13.17 8.69
CA SER A 107 5.72 12.57 7.73
C SER A 107 5.63 11.03 7.71
N SER A 108 5.27 10.41 8.84
CA SER A 108 5.08 8.96 8.89
C SER A 108 3.88 8.53 8.06
N ILE A 109 2.78 9.26 8.16
CA ILE A 109 1.59 9.01 7.34
C ILE A 109 1.88 9.32 5.86
N GLY A 110 2.59 10.42 5.60
CA GLY A 110 2.93 10.82 4.22
C GLY A 110 3.81 9.81 3.49
N GLN A 111 4.61 9.04 4.22
CA GLN A 111 5.52 8.04 3.64
C GLN A 111 4.80 6.74 3.23
N ILE A 112 3.73 6.37 3.93
CA ILE A 112 3.02 5.11 3.69
C ILE A 112 2.44 5.01 2.26
N PRO A 113 1.79 6.04 1.69
CA PRO A 113 1.19 5.96 0.35
C PRO A 113 2.18 5.81 -0.81
N GLN A 114 3.44 6.10 -0.61
CA GLN A 114 4.46 6.03 -1.68
C GLN A 114 4.46 4.66 -2.37
N ASN A 115 4.47 3.59 -1.61
CA ASN A 115 4.48 2.25 -2.18
C ASN A 115 3.14 1.86 -2.81
N HIS A 116 2.04 2.35 -2.27
CA HIS A 116 0.72 2.14 -2.86
C HIS A 116 0.65 2.76 -4.26
N PHE A 117 1.03 4.05 -4.40
CA PHE A 117 1.01 4.73 -5.69
C PHE A 117 1.98 4.09 -6.69
N TYR A 118 3.14 3.62 -6.21
CA TYR A 118 4.07 2.86 -7.05
C TYR A 118 3.38 1.60 -7.61
N MET A 119 2.65 0.85 -6.77
CA MET A 119 1.98 -0.39 -7.21
C MET A 119 0.81 -0.10 -8.16
N VAL A 120 0.06 0.98 -7.92
CA VAL A 120 -1.01 1.43 -8.83
C VAL A 120 -0.41 1.75 -10.21
N GLU A 121 0.71 2.48 -10.23
CA GLU A 121 1.40 2.84 -11.49
C GLU A 121 1.98 1.59 -12.18
N ALA A 122 2.57 0.67 -11.44
CA ALA A 122 3.07 -0.59 -12.00
C ALA A 122 1.95 -1.38 -12.67
N LEU A 123 0.79 -1.48 -12.02
CA LEU A 123 -0.40 -2.11 -12.59
C LEU A 123 -0.87 -1.39 -13.85
N ARG A 124 -0.87 -0.05 -13.83
CA ARG A 124 -1.26 0.76 -15.00
C ARG A 124 -0.38 0.43 -16.21
N LEU A 125 0.93 0.29 -16.00
CA LEU A 125 1.90 0.10 -17.08
C LEU A 125 1.98 -1.37 -17.55
N THR A 126 1.87 -2.33 -16.64
CA THR A 126 2.21 -3.73 -16.94
C THR A 126 1.07 -4.73 -16.73
N GLY A 127 0.00 -4.32 -16.05
CA GLY A 127 -1.12 -5.20 -15.77
C GLY A 127 -1.98 -5.51 -17.01
N SER A 128 -2.56 -6.72 -17.06
CA SER A 128 -3.59 -7.02 -18.04
C SER A 128 -4.84 -6.19 -17.75
N GLU A 129 -5.71 -6.06 -18.75
CA GLU A 129 -6.96 -5.31 -18.58
C GLU A 129 -7.81 -5.87 -17.43
N GLU A 130 -7.86 -7.20 -17.33
CA GLU A 130 -8.58 -7.87 -16.25
C GLU A 130 -7.98 -7.54 -14.87
N GLN A 131 -6.64 -7.54 -14.78
CA GLN A 131 -5.95 -7.16 -13.53
C GLN A 131 -6.23 -5.70 -13.15
N LYS A 132 -6.17 -4.79 -14.13
CA LYS A 132 -6.46 -3.36 -13.89
C LYS A 132 -7.88 -3.20 -13.36
N GLN A 133 -8.87 -3.80 -14.02
CA GLN A 133 -10.26 -3.70 -13.59
C GLN A 133 -10.46 -4.27 -12.18
N HIS A 134 -9.82 -5.39 -11.88
CA HIS A 134 -9.95 -6.04 -10.57
C HIS A 134 -9.36 -5.18 -9.45
N TYR A 135 -8.10 -4.81 -9.59
CA TYR A 135 -7.37 -4.11 -8.52
C TYR A 135 -7.80 -2.64 -8.38
N PHE A 136 -8.03 -1.94 -9.50
CA PHE A 136 -8.46 -0.55 -9.44
C PHE A 136 -9.86 -0.41 -8.81
N ARG A 137 -10.75 -1.39 -9.06
CA ARG A 137 -12.05 -1.43 -8.38
C ARG A 137 -11.88 -1.52 -6.86
N GLY A 138 -10.99 -2.37 -6.38
CA GLY A 138 -10.69 -2.49 -4.95
C GLY A 138 -10.15 -1.19 -4.38
N VAL A 139 -9.19 -0.57 -5.08
CA VAL A 139 -8.60 0.71 -4.64
C VAL A 139 -9.66 1.82 -4.58
N LEU A 140 -10.57 1.87 -5.55
CA LEU A 140 -11.69 2.83 -5.53
C LEU A 140 -12.65 2.60 -4.36
N GLN A 141 -12.65 1.39 -3.80
CA GLN A 141 -13.44 1.05 -2.62
C GLN A 141 -12.66 1.24 -1.31
N GLY A 142 -11.41 1.72 -1.40
CA GLY A 142 -10.57 2.01 -0.25
C GLY A 142 -9.50 0.98 0.07
N ASP A 143 -9.33 -0.04 -0.78
CA ASP A 143 -8.24 -1.01 -0.61
C ASP A 143 -6.87 -0.34 -0.76
N ARG A 144 -5.91 -0.88 -0.03
CA ARG A 144 -4.53 -0.37 0.00
C ARG A 144 -3.57 -1.45 -0.50
N LEU A 145 -2.54 -1.01 -1.21
CA LEU A 145 -1.49 -1.89 -1.72
C LEU A 145 -0.21 -1.63 -0.92
N GLY A 146 0.29 -2.65 -0.27
CA GLY A 146 1.59 -2.60 0.40
C GLY A 146 2.71 -3.01 -0.54
N ASN A 147 3.93 -3.04 -0.03
CA ASN A 147 5.13 -3.37 -0.78
C ASN A 147 5.92 -4.45 -0.06
N ALA A 148 6.50 -5.36 -0.81
CA ALA A 148 7.43 -6.38 -0.30
C ALA A 148 8.53 -6.59 -1.34
N PHE A 149 9.47 -5.64 -1.43
CA PHE A 149 10.49 -5.59 -2.49
C PHE A 149 11.86 -6.07 -2.00
N THR A 150 12.35 -5.55 -0.89
CA THR A 150 13.75 -5.69 -0.42
C THR A 150 14.06 -7.10 0.08
N GLU A 151 15.25 -7.61 -0.26
CA GLU A 151 15.83 -8.82 0.30
C GLU A 151 17.15 -8.52 1.01
N ILE A 152 17.47 -9.29 2.05
CA ILE A 152 18.72 -9.16 2.80
C ILE A 152 19.66 -10.31 2.40
N GLY A 153 20.94 -10.01 2.29
CA GLY A 153 21.97 -11.00 1.99
C GLY A 153 22.08 -11.32 0.51
N THR A 154 21.65 -10.42 -0.35
CA THR A 154 21.85 -10.48 -1.81
C THR A 154 23.00 -9.55 -2.20
N LYS A 155 23.59 -9.76 -3.37
CA LYS A 155 24.77 -8.99 -3.84
C LYS A 155 24.42 -7.54 -4.18
N THR A 156 23.23 -7.33 -4.73
CA THR A 156 22.73 -6.00 -5.12
C THR A 156 21.26 -5.89 -4.74
N PRO A 157 20.71 -4.67 -4.65
CA PRO A 157 19.29 -4.48 -4.31
C PRO A 157 18.29 -5.12 -5.30
N VAL A 158 18.73 -5.49 -6.49
CA VAL A 158 17.89 -6.10 -7.53
C VAL A 158 18.21 -7.58 -7.78
N ASP A 159 19.05 -8.18 -6.96
CA ASP A 159 19.44 -9.58 -7.05
C ASP A 159 18.49 -10.40 -6.14
N PHE A 160 17.32 -10.74 -6.67
CA PHE A 160 16.26 -11.38 -5.89
C PHE A 160 16.42 -12.90 -5.86
N LYS A 161 16.31 -13.48 -4.67
CA LYS A 161 16.19 -14.93 -4.43
C LYS A 161 14.73 -15.39 -4.47
N THR A 162 13.79 -14.48 -4.24
CA THR A 162 12.36 -14.76 -4.35
C THR A 162 12.04 -15.15 -5.80
N HIS A 163 11.41 -16.30 -5.98
CA HIS A 163 11.15 -16.84 -7.31
C HIS A 163 9.84 -17.63 -7.33
N PHE A 164 9.26 -17.73 -8.52
CA PHE A 164 8.14 -18.64 -8.78
C PHE A 164 8.67 -20.05 -9.06
N ALA A 165 7.97 -21.04 -8.54
CA ALA A 165 8.18 -22.44 -8.86
C ALA A 165 6.84 -23.07 -9.22
N GLU A 166 6.81 -23.88 -10.27
CA GLU A 166 5.62 -24.65 -10.63
C GLU A 166 5.77 -26.09 -10.12
N ARG A 167 4.75 -26.60 -9.44
CA ARG A 167 4.67 -27.99 -8.99
C ARG A 167 3.21 -28.45 -9.11
N ASP A 168 3.01 -29.58 -9.82
CA ASP A 168 1.70 -30.21 -10.01
C ASP A 168 0.65 -29.23 -10.55
N GLY A 169 1.04 -28.40 -11.52
CA GLY A 169 0.17 -27.41 -12.17
C GLY A 169 -0.20 -26.22 -11.28
N LYS A 170 0.49 -26.03 -10.17
CA LYS A 170 0.27 -24.90 -9.26
C LYS A 170 1.52 -24.02 -9.19
N LEU A 171 1.31 -22.71 -9.09
CA LEU A 171 2.40 -21.74 -8.91
C LEU A 171 2.62 -21.47 -7.43
N TYR A 172 3.87 -21.54 -7.02
CA TYR A 172 4.32 -21.23 -5.66
C TYR A 172 5.28 -20.06 -5.71
N LEU A 173 5.09 -19.09 -4.81
CA LEU A 173 6.03 -18.00 -4.62
C LEU A 173 6.91 -18.33 -3.40
N ASN A 174 8.22 -18.44 -3.62
CA ASN A 174 9.18 -18.83 -2.58
C ASN A 174 10.18 -17.70 -2.36
N GLY A 175 10.35 -17.28 -1.11
CA GLY A 175 11.31 -16.25 -0.77
C GLY A 175 11.00 -15.58 0.55
N GLN A 176 11.80 -14.57 0.88
CA GLN A 176 11.63 -13.77 2.10
C GLN A 176 11.94 -12.32 1.78
N LYS A 177 11.03 -11.43 2.18
CA LYS A 177 11.16 -9.99 1.96
C LYS A 177 11.27 -9.25 3.30
N PHE A 178 11.89 -8.08 3.27
CA PHE A 178 12.18 -7.25 4.44
C PHE A 178 11.77 -5.80 4.16
N TYR A 179 11.55 -5.04 5.20
CA TYR A 179 11.24 -3.59 5.12
C TYR A 179 10.02 -3.34 4.22
N ALA A 180 8.95 -4.12 4.47
CA ALA A 180 7.74 -4.10 3.64
C ALA A 180 6.82 -2.93 4.04
N THR A 181 7.16 -1.73 3.58
CA THR A 181 6.42 -0.50 3.88
C THR A 181 4.94 -0.65 3.46
N GLY A 182 4.04 -0.31 4.36
CA GLY A 182 2.60 -0.37 4.11
C GLY A 182 1.96 -1.73 4.38
N SER A 183 2.74 -2.81 4.51
CA SER A 183 2.19 -4.17 4.61
C SER A 183 1.36 -4.40 5.88
N LEU A 184 1.58 -3.61 6.94
CA LEU A 184 0.76 -3.69 8.16
C LEU A 184 -0.63 -3.08 7.97
N PHE A 185 -0.83 -2.30 6.92
CA PHE A 185 -2.06 -1.55 6.65
C PHE A 185 -2.78 -2.07 5.41
N ALA A 186 -2.11 -2.85 4.55
CA ALA A 186 -2.65 -3.36 3.28
C ALA A 186 -3.59 -4.55 3.48
#